data_57beac2b14cb9cb6e78bfd8a09615b2a
#
_entry.id   57beac2b14cb9cb6e78bfd8a09615b2a
#
_cell.length_a   1.000
_cell.length_b   1.000
_cell.length_c   1.000
_cell.angle_alpha   90.00
_cell.angle_beta   90.00
_cell.angle_gamma   90.00
#
_symmetry.space_group_name_H-M   'P 1'
#
loop_
_entity.id
_entity.type
_entity.pdbx_description
1 polymer ?
#
loop_
_entity_poly.entity_id
_entity_poly.type
_entity_poly.pdbx_seq_one_letter_code
_entity_poly.pdbx_strand_id
1 'polypeptide(L)'
;MLKNLILCAVGVVVGFVIIDKVTRPFAGGGTAARAAPAGGDARPLNPDQMGDELPPGHPSVEGGAGGAGAGTAASTSPAAQAAMEKADRSPKEFAAQAEAARVFYGLHDYDKATLYADRALKLKGTDFDTLVLAGNARYDAKDFAAAATFYESALAVRPASPDVRTDLGNTHFNRGDFDRAMAEYRKSLAVDSDHVNSWRNIAAAALQKGDRKTAEEAVAQLSRLSPQSPEVEAYRQRIAQMP
;
A
#
# COMPACT_ATOMS: atom_id res chain seq x y z
N MET A 1 -0.32 -70.66 28.93
CA MET A 1 0.19 -69.77 27.90
C MET A 1 -0.76 -68.56 27.81
N LEU A 2 -0.42 -67.50 28.55
CA LEU A 2 -1.28 -66.31 28.69
C LEU A 2 -0.65 -65.19 27.87
N LYS A 3 -1.36 -64.70 26.87
CA LYS A 3 -0.93 -63.54 26.07
C LYS A 3 -1.50 -62.26 26.68
N ASN A 4 -0.62 -61.42 27.15
CA ASN A 4 -0.98 -60.08 27.67
C ASN A 4 -1.38 -59.16 26.54
N LEU A 5 -2.57 -58.60 26.59
CA LEU A 5 -3.07 -57.53 25.76
C LEU A 5 -2.91 -56.21 26.52
N ILE A 6 -2.01 -55.36 26.07
CA ILE A 6 -1.87 -54.01 26.61
C ILE A 6 -2.81 -53.07 25.87
N LEU A 7 -3.80 -52.56 26.59
CA LEU A 7 -4.76 -51.57 26.10
C LEU A 7 -4.23 -50.16 26.46
N CYS A 8 -3.80 -49.39 25.47
CA CYS A 8 -3.47 -47.98 25.66
C CYS A 8 -4.76 -47.16 25.64
N ALA A 9 -5.16 -46.65 26.79
CA ALA A 9 -6.23 -45.66 26.89
C ALA A 9 -5.67 -44.25 26.58
N VAL A 10 -6.14 -43.64 25.51
CA VAL A 10 -5.89 -42.24 25.18
C VAL A 10 -6.95 -41.40 25.93
N GLY A 11 -6.52 -40.72 26.99
CA GLY A 11 -7.35 -39.76 27.70
C GLY A 11 -7.44 -38.42 26.96
N VAL A 12 -8.64 -38.10 26.49
CA VAL A 12 -8.96 -36.76 26.01
C VAL A 12 -9.34 -35.90 27.21
N VAL A 13 -8.48 -34.95 27.57
CA VAL A 13 -8.81 -33.93 28.57
C VAL A 13 -9.52 -32.78 27.85
N VAL A 14 -10.83 -32.68 28.02
CA VAL A 14 -11.62 -31.52 27.62
C VAL A 14 -11.55 -30.48 28.74
N GLY A 15 -10.73 -29.47 28.55
CA GLY A 15 -10.66 -28.32 29.45
C GLY A 15 -11.83 -27.37 29.22
N PHE A 16 -12.80 -27.35 30.14
CA PHE A 16 -13.82 -26.30 30.19
C PHE A 16 -13.19 -25.03 30.80
N VAL A 17 -13.12 -23.98 29.97
CA VAL A 17 -12.81 -22.62 30.45
C VAL A 17 -14.13 -21.96 30.84
N ILE A 18 -14.32 -21.76 32.15
CA ILE A 18 -15.42 -20.96 32.70
C ILE A 18 -15.05 -19.49 32.52
N ILE A 19 -15.80 -18.79 31.70
CA ILE A 19 -15.67 -17.33 31.54
C ILE A 19 -16.54 -16.68 32.61
N ASP A 20 -15.89 -16.19 33.68
CA ASP A 20 -16.53 -15.33 34.68
C ASP A 20 -16.79 -13.94 34.05
N LYS A 21 -18.06 -13.58 33.97
CA LYS A 21 -18.49 -12.22 33.60
C LYS A 21 -18.23 -11.29 34.78
N VAL A 22 -17.15 -10.52 34.74
CA VAL A 22 -16.98 -9.35 35.61
C VAL A 22 -17.51 -8.14 34.85
N THR A 23 -18.74 -7.74 35.19
CA THR A 23 -19.30 -6.44 34.86
C THR A 23 -18.59 -5.36 35.67
N ARG A 24 -17.83 -4.48 35.00
CA ARG A 24 -17.36 -3.22 35.57
C ARG A 24 -18.07 -2.04 34.87
N PRO A 25 -18.52 -1.04 35.63
CA PRO A 25 -19.21 0.12 35.06
C PRO A 25 -18.23 1.06 34.37
N PHE A 26 -18.67 1.59 33.26
CA PHE A 26 -17.99 2.61 32.49
C PHE A 26 -18.00 3.95 33.26
N ALA A 27 -16.83 4.46 33.60
CA ALA A 27 -16.67 5.82 34.09
C ALA A 27 -15.48 6.49 33.41
N GLY A 28 -15.78 7.52 32.63
CA GLY A 28 -14.99 8.75 32.54
C GLY A 28 -13.74 8.80 31.71
N GLY A 29 -13.84 9.44 30.53
CA GLY A 29 -12.98 10.51 30.09
C GLY A 29 -11.46 10.26 30.06
N GLY A 30 -10.98 9.75 28.94
CA GLY A 30 -9.58 9.89 28.55
C GLY A 30 -9.53 10.11 27.06
N THR A 31 -9.08 11.28 26.64
CA THR A 31 -8.75 11.56 25.23
C THR A 31 -7.67 10.59 24.78
N ALA A 32 -8.08 9.51 24.14
CA ALA A 32 -7.16 8.62 23.45
C ALA A 32 -6.48 9.45 22.35
N ALA A 33 -5.19 9.66 22.52
CA ALA A 33 -4.34 10.15 21.44
C ALA A 33 -4.54 9.17 20.27
N ARG A 34 -5.15 9.68 19.21
CA ARG A 34 -5.35 8.96 17.95
C ARG A 34 -3.95 8.66 17.41
N ALA A 35 -3.55 7.40 17.49
CA ALA A 35 -2.38 6.94 16.80
C ALA A 35 -2.55 7.31 15.32
N ALA A 36 -1.57 8.01 14.77
CA ALA A 36 -1.53 8.31 13.35
C ALA A 36 -1.62 6.98 12.58
N PRO A 37 -2.39 6.91 11.50
CA PRO A 37 -2.45 5.72 10.68
C PRO A 37 -1.05 5.46 10.11
N ALA A 38 -0.44 4.38 10.54
CA ALA A 38 0.80 3.86 10.00
C ALA A 38 0.45 3.01 8.77
N GLY A 39 0.19 3.66 7.69
CA GLY A 39 -0.05 3.11 6.37
C GLY A 39 -0.20 4.29 5.43
N GLY A 40 0.74 4.45 4.49
CA GLY A 40 0.53 5.42 3.43
C GLY A 40 -0.75 5.05 2.68
N ASP A 41 -1.61 6.04 2.42
CA ASP A 41 -2.82 5.82 1.63
C ASP A 41 -2.46 5.16 0.29
N ALA A 42 -3.21 4.10 -0.08
CA ALA A 42 -3.04 3.45 -1.36
C ALA A 42 -3.15 4.47 -2.49
N ARG A 43 -2.20 4.46 -3.40
CA ARG A 43 -2.13 5.43 -4.49
C ARG A 43 -3.15 5.09 -5.55
N PRO A 44 -4.09 6.00 -5.84
CA PRO A 44 -4.97 5.81 -6.97
C PRO A 44 -4.15 5.88 -8.27
N LEU A 45 -4.48 5.01 -9.22
CA LEU A 45 -4.00 5.16 -10.60
C LEU A 45 -4.61 6.45 -11.15
N ASN A 46 -3.74 7.34 -11.64
CA ASN A 46 -4.21 8.55 -12.28
C ASN A 46 -4.90 8.18 -13.61
N PRO A 47 -6.14 8.63 -13.86
CA PRO A 47 -6.79 8.47 -15.17
C PRO A 47 -5.94 8.96 -16.33
N ASP A 48 -5.09 9.97 -16.11
CA ASP A 48 -4.23 10.57 -17.12
C ASP A 48 -3.02 9.69 -17.52
N GLN A 49 -2.70 8.66 -16.72
CA GLN A 49 -1.72 7.64 -17.14
C GLN A 49 -2.25 6.74 -18.28
N MET A 50 -3.48 6.96 -18.71
CA MET A 50 -4.17 6.16 -19.70
C MET A 50 -4.17 6.73 -21.13
N GLY A 51 -3.51 7.86 -21.42
CA GLY A 51 -3.45 8.43 -22.76
C GLY A 51 -3.03 9.89 -22.82
N ASP A 52 -2.39 10.25 -23.88
CA ASP A 52 -1.57 11.44 -24.14
C ASP A 52 -2.27 12.81 -24.15
N GLU A 53 -3.28 13.12 -23.35
CA GLU A 53 -3.76 14.51 -23.21
C GLU A 53 -4.29 14.81 -21.82
N LEU A 54 -3.62 15.74 -21.12
CA LEU A 54 -4.04 16.28 -19.83
C LEU A 54 -5.26 17.21 -19.98
N PRO A 55 -6.29 17.11 -19.11
CA PRO A 55 -7.37 18.08 -19.08
C PRO A 55 -6.86 19.49 -18.68
N PRO A 56 -7.41 20.59 -19.21
CA PRO A 56 -6.99 21.94 -18.89
C PRO A 56 -7.35 22.30 -17.44
N GLY A 57 -6.33 22.55 -16.61
CA GLY A 57 -6.50 23.03 -15.22
C GLY A 57 -5.50 22.49 -14.21
N HIS A 58 -4.67 21.52 -14.55
CA HIS A 58 -3.52 21.16 -13.73
C HIS A 58 -2.36 22.10 -14.00
N PRO A 59 -1.57 22.53 -12.98
CA PRO A 59 -0.34 23.23 -13.25
C PRO A 59 0.52 22.33 -14.12
N SER A 60 0.87 22.82 -15.31
CA SER A 60 1.73 22.15 -16.27
C SER A 60 3.02 21.73 -15.58
N VAL A 61 3.21 20.47 -15.39
CA VAL A 61 4.56 19.91 -15.28
C VAL A 61 5.07 19.89 -16.72
N GLU A 62 5.62 21.03 -17.13
CA GLU A 62 6.35 21.12 -18.40
C GLU A 62 7.31 19.94 -18.46
N GLY A 63 7.21 19.20 -19.57
CA GLY A 63 7.96 18.00 -19.83
C GLY A 63 9.46 18.22 -19.68
N GLY A 64 9.95 17.88 -18.49
CA GLY A 64 11.34 17.74 -18.19
C GLY A 64 11.77 16.32 -18.48
N ALA A 65 12.37 16.12 -19.64
CA ALA A 65 13.28 15.00 -19.83
C ALA A 65 14.34 15.08 -18.71
N GLY A 66 14.43 14.06 -17.86
CA GLY A 66 15.51 13.91 -16.88
C GLY A 66 15.15 14.37 -15.46
N GLY A 67 14.53 13.51 -14.69
CA GLY A 67 14.32 13.65 -13.24
C GLY A 67 15.58 13.53 -12.36
N ALA A 68 16.73 14.04 -12.84
CA ALA A 68 17.98 14.09 -12.06
C ALA A 68 18.19 15.42 -11.33
N GLY A 69 17.37 16.47 -11.61
CA GLY A 69 17.63 17.81 -11.09
C GLY A 69 16.87 18.23 -9.83
N ALA A 70 15.67 17.69 -9.60
CA ALA A 70 14.85 18.06 -8.43
C ALA A 70 15.32 17.38 -7.13
N GLY A 71 15.85 16.16 -7.22
CA GLY A 71 16.32 15.40 -6.06
C GLY A 71 17.60 15.98 -5.42
N THR A 72 18.47 16.63 -6.21
CA THR A 72 19.76 17.11 -5.71
C THR A 72 19.67 18.34 -4.79
N ALA A 73 18.79 19.28 -5.08
CA ALA A 73 18.61 20.48 -4.23
C ALA A 73 17.87 20.15 -2.93
N ALA A 74 16.87 19.28 -2.99
CA ALA A 74 16.10 18.86 -1.82
C ALA A 74 16.94 17.97 -0.89
N SER A 75 17.80 17.10 -1.44
CA SER A 75 18.66 16.22 -0.65
C SER A 75 19.80 16.97 0.09
N THR A 76 20.00 18.24 -0.19
CA THR A 76 20.96 19.12 0.55
C THR A 76 20.30 19.92 1.66
N SER A 77 19.00 19.75 1.92
CA SER A 77 18.33 20.42 3.01
C SER A 77 18.97 20.07 4.37
N PRO A 78 18.96 21.00 5.35
CA PRO A 78 19.51 20.72 6.69
C PRO A 78 18.91 19.47 7.34
N ALA A 79 17.60 19.23 7.13
CA ALA A 79 16.92 18.05 7.64
C ALA A 79 17.42 16.75 6.99
N ALA A 80 17.64 16.77 5.67
CA ALA A 80 18.20 15.63 4.94
C ALA A 80 19.63 15.32 5.39
N GLN A 81 20.46 16.36 5.56
CA GLN A 81 21.82 16.21 6.05
C GLN A 81 21.85 15.64 7.47
N ALA A 82 21.03 16.18 8.38
CA ALA A 82 20.94 15.68 9.75
C ALA A 82 20.47 14.22 9.82
N ALA A 83 19.47 13.84 9.02
CA ALA A 83 18.98 12.47 8.96
C ALA A 83 20.05 11.52 8.42
N MET A 84 20.74 11.90 7.36
CA MET A 84 21.84 11.14 6.78
C MET A 84 22.99 10.96 7.79
N GLU A 85 23.48 12.05 8.39
CA GLU A 85 24.56 12.00 9.37
C GLU A 85 24.21 11.14 10.58
N LYS A 86 22.97 11.22 11.07
CA LYS A 86 22.49 10.39 12.17
C LYS A 86 22.51 8.90 11.76
N ALA A 87 21.98 8.58 10.58
CA ALA A 87 21.93 7.21 10.09
C ALA A 87 23.34 6.63 9.86
N ASP A 88 24.26 7.45 9.29
CA ASP A 88 25.63 6.99 9.00
C ASP A 88 26.49 6.86 10.27
N ARG A 89 26.26 7.70 11.31
CA ARG A 89 26.90 7.53 12.62
C ARG A 89 26.36 6.33 13.41
N SER A 90 25.12 5.92 13.13
CA SER A 90 24.43 4.84 13.85
C SER A 90 23.96 3.73 12.90
N PRO A 91 24.87 3.03 12.20
CA PRO A 91 24.52 2.08 11.14
C PRO A 91 23.76 0.84 11.64
N LYS A 92 23.80 0.57 12.95
CA LYS A 92 23.10 -0.55 13.60
C LYS A 92 21.82 -0.13 14.31
N GLU A 93 21.43 1.14 14.22
CA GLU A 93 20.21 1.66 14.82
C GLU A 93 19.08 1.68 13.77
N PHE A 94 18.10 0.78 13.92
CA PHE A 94 16.96 0.68 13.01
C PHE A 94 16.23 2.02 12.85
N ALA A 95 15.94 2.71 13.96
CA ALA A 95 15.18 3.95 13.93
C ALA A 95 15.89 5.06 13.13
N ALA A 96 17.22 5.14 13.20
CA ALA A 96 17.99 6.12 12.45
C ALA A 96 17.93 5.82 10.93
N GLN A 97 18.05 4.56 10.53
CA GLN A 97 17.96 4.16 9.13
C GLN A 97 16.54 4.37 8.57
N ALA A 98 15.51 3.95 9.31
CA ALA A 98 14.12 4.11 8.90
C ALA A 98 13.72 5.58 8.79
N GLU A 99 14.20 6.44 9.68
CA GLU A 99 13.95 7.88 9.62
C GLU A 99 14.62 8.52 8.40
N ALA A 100 15.86 8.19 8.11
CA ALA A 100 16.54 8.66 6.90
C ALA A 100 15.79 8.25 5.64
N ALA A 101 15.32 6.99 5.57
CA ALA A 101 14.50 6.52 4.46
C ALA A 101 13.24 7.37 4.26
N ARG A 102 12.51 7.69 5.33
CA ARG A 102 11.31 8.54 5.26
C ARG A 102 11.62 9.96 4.80
N VAL A 103 12.68 10.55 5.33
CA VAL A 103 13.11 11.92 4.97
C VAL A 103 13.44 11.98 3.48
N PHE A 104 14.26 11.05 2.97
CA PHE A 104 14.62 11.05 1.56
C PHE A 104 13.45 10.70 0.64
N TYR A 105 12.55 9.82 1.08
CA TYR A 105 11.31 9.56 0.35
C TYR A 105 10.45 10.82 0.23
N GLY A 106 10.24 11.56 1.32
CA GLY A 106 9.49 12.82 1.31
C GLY A 106 10.15 13.93 0.45
N LEU A 107 11.44 13.82 0.19
CA LEU A 107 12.19 14.71 -0.70
C LEU A 107 12.25 14.19 -2.16
N HIS A 108 11.58 13.08 -2.47
CA HIS A 108 11.63 12.42 -3.77
C HIS A 108 13.05 11.96 -4.20
N ASP A 109 13.98 11.84 -3.25
CA ASP A 109 15.28 11.20 -3.47
C ASP A 109 15.13 9.70 -3.26
N TYR A 110 14.55 9.03 -4.26
CA TYR A 110 14.20 7.63 -4.16
C TYR A 110 15.43 6.71 -4.05
N ASP A 111 16.56 7.11 -4.59
CA ASP A 111 17.82 6.37 -4.47
C ASP A 111 18.27 6.29 -3.01
N LYS A 112 18.29 7.43 -2.30
CA LYS A 112 18.63 7.42 -0.88
C LYS A 112 17.52 6.80 -0.03
N ALA A 113 16.25 7.03 -0.36
CA ALA A 113 15.14 6.39 0.33
C ALA A 113 15.26 4.86 0.30
N THR A 114 15.55 4.28 -0.87
CA THR A 114 15.76 2.83 -1.01
C THR A 114 17.01 2.35 -0.27
N LEU A 115 18.11 3.08 -0.35
CA LEU A 115 19.34 2.76 0.36
C LEU A 115 19.12 2.63 1.87
N TYR A 116 18.50 3.64 2.49
CA TYR A 116 18.27 3.64 3.92
C TYR A 116 17.16 2.69 4.36
N ALA A 117 16.12 2.48 3.54
CA ALA A 117 15.12 1.46 3.78
C ALA A 117 15.72 0.04 3.78
N ASP A 118 16.61 -0.26 2.83
CA ASP A 118 17.32 -1.54 2.79
C ASP A 118 18.23 -1.74 3.99
N ARG A 119 18.92 -0.69 4.45
CA ARG A 119 19.72 -0.73 5.69
C ARG A 119 18.83 -1.00 6.92
N ALA A 120 17.68 -0.34 7.01
CA ALA A 120 16.71 -0.58 8.08
C ALA A 120 16.18 -2.02 8.05
N LEU A 121 15.80 -2.52 6.88
CA LEU A 121 15.27 -3.88 6.72
C LEU A 121 16.32 -4.98 6.97
N LYS A 122 17.62 -4.71 6.78
CA LYS A 122 18.68 -5.62 7.24
C LYS A 122 18.72 -5.77 8.76
N LEU A 123 18.28 -4.74 9.50
CA LEU A 123 18.23 -4.76 10.96
C LEU A 123 16.89 -5.32 11.47
N LYS A 124 15.78 -5.05 10.77
CA LYS A 124 14.43 -5.50 11.14
C LYS A 124 13.63 -5.82 9.86
N GLY A 125 13.86 -7.02 9.34
CA GLY A 125 13.34 -7.47 8.04
C GLY A 125 11.81 -7.56 7.92
N THR A 126 11.09 -7.57 9.04
CA THR A 126 9.63 -7.67 9.10
C THR A 126 8.95 -6.39 9.58
N ASP A 127 9.64 -5.25 9.52
CA ASP A 127 9.01 -3.98 9.84
C ASP A 127 8.07 -3.55 8.72
N PHE A 128 6.77 -3.62 8.99
CA PHE A 128 5.73 -3.39 8.00
C PHE A 128 5.85 -2.01 7.35
N ASP A 129 6.03 -0.96 8.15
CA ASP A 129 6.05 0.42 7.64
C ASP A 129 7.28 0.67 6.77
N THR A 130 8.42 0.07 7.13
CA THR A 130 9.63 0.15 6.31
C THR A 130 9.52 -0.68 5.03
N LEU A 131 8.85 -1.85 5.06
CA LEU A 131 8.57 -2.63 3.87
C LEU A 131 7.67 -1.87 2.88
N VAL A 132 6.60 -1.22 3.38
CA VAL A 132 5.73 -0.36 2.57
C VAL A 132 6.51 0.81 1.98
N LEU A 133 7.31 1.50 2.80
CA LEU A 133 8.14 2.61 2.33
C LEU A 133 9.13 2.17 1.25
N ALA A 134 9.78 1.02 1.42
CA ALA A 134 10.69 0.45 0.42
C ALA A 134 9.98 0.12 -0.89
N GLY A 135 8.76 -0.40 -0.80
CA GLY A 135 7.88 -0.63 -1.96
C GLY A 135 7.52 0.68 -2.67
N ASN A 136 7.08 1.68 -1.89
CA ASN A 136 6.71 2.99 -2.41
C ASN A 136 7.88 3.69 -3.12
N ALA A 137 9.06 3.71 -2.51
CA ALA A 137 10.24 4.34 -3.11
C ALA A 137 10.63 3.69 -4.44
N ARG A 138 10.56 2.36 -4.53
CA ARG A 138 10.81 1.63 -5.77
C ARG A 138 9.74 1.82 -6.82
N TYR A 139 8.49 1.88 -6.40
CA TYR A 139 7.37 2.17 -7.30
C TYR A 139 7.54 3.54 -7.96
N ASP A 140 7.86 4.57 -7.17
CA ASP A 140 8.08 5.94 -7.68
C ASP A 140 9.35 6.06 -8.52
N ALA A 141 10.38 5.24 -8.21
CA ALA A 141 11.54 5.04 -9.07
C ALA A 141 11.25 4.22 -10.35
N LYS A 142 9.99 3.77 -10.55
CA LYS A 142 9.54 2.91 -11.65
C LYS A 142 10.17 1.51 -11.67
N ASP A 143 10.81 1.09 -10.59
CA ASP A 143 11.22 -0.31 -10.39
C ASP A 143 10.05 -1.13 -9.85
N PHE A 144 9.06 -1.37 -10.73
CA PHE A 144 7.84 -2.08 -10.37
C PHE A 144 8.10 -3.55 -9.96
N ALA A 145 9.18 -4.16 -10.44
CA ALA A 145 9.50 -5.53 -10.07
C ALA A 145 9.94 -5.62 -8.61
N ALA A 146 10.87 -4.76 -8.19
CA ALA A 146 11.28 -4.68 -6.79
C ALA A 146 10.15 -4.18 -5.88
N ALA A 147 9.35 -3.20 -6.32
CA ALA A 147 8.20 -2.71 -5.56
C ALA A 147 7.24 -3.85 -5.20
N ALA A 148 6.88 -4.71 -6.17
CA ALA A 148 6.01 -5.87 -5.93
C ALA A 148 6.54 -6.77 -4.80
N THR A 149 7.85 -7.08 -4.81
CA THR A 149 8.49 -7.93 -3.79
C THR A 149 8.34 -7.36 -2.38
N PHE A 150 8.49 -6.02 -2.24
CA PHE A 150 8.35 -5.37 -0.94
C PHE A 150 6.90 -5.30 -0.47
N TYR A 151 5.93 -5.05 -1.36
CA TYR A 151 4.52 -5.09 -1.01
C TYR A 151 4.06 -6.51 -0.65
N GLU A 152 4.52 -7.54 -1.37
CA GLU A 152 4.27 -8.94 -1.01
C GLU A 152 4.83 -9.27 0.38
N SER A 153 6.06 -8.79 0.70
CA SER A 153 6.66 -8.94 2.01
C SER A 153 5.87 -8.21 3.10
N ALA A 154 5.38 -7.01 2.83
CA ALA A 154 4.53 -6.26 3.74
C ALA A 154 3.19 -7.00 3.98
N LEU A 155 2.59 -7.55 2.94
CA LEU A 155 1.36 -8.35 3.04
C LEU A 155 1.57 -9.69 3.75
N ALA A 156 2.78 -10.26 3.73
CA ALA A 156 3.11 -11.42 4.56
C ALA A 156 3.10 -11.07 6.06
N VAL A 157 3.45 -9.82 6.42
CA VAL A 157 3.39 -9.32 7.80
C VAL A 157 1.96 -8.92 8.19
N ARG A 158 1.25 -8.20 7.32
CA ARG A 158 -0.14 -7.76 7.53
C ARG A 158 -1.01 -8.13 6.32
N PRO A 159 -1.58 -9.34 6.29
CA PRO A 159 -2.38 -9.80 5.15
C PRO A 159 -3.66 -8.98 4.89
N ALA A 160 -4.23 -8.37 5.94
CA ALA A 160 -5.44 -7.57 5.88
C ALA A 160 -5.14 -6.07 5.73
N SER A 161 -4.32 -5.71 4.74
CA SER A 161 -4.03 -4.31 4.39
C SER A 161 -4.59 -4.00 2.99
N PRO A 162 -5.76 -3.33 2.88
CA PRO A 162 -6.35 -3.00 1.59
C PRO A 162 -5.48 -2.05 0.78
N ASP A 163 -4.84 -1.06 1.44
CA ASP A 163 -3.96 -0.10 0.77
C ASP A 163 -2.77 -0.80 0.10
N VAL A 164 -2.02 -1.64 0.85
CA VAL A 164 -0.84 -2.33 0.32
C VAL A 164 -1.22 -3.32 -0.80
N ARG A 165 -2.41 -3.96 -0.71
CA ARG A 165 -2.92 -4.78 -1.82
C ARG A 165 -3.20 -3.94 -3.06
N THR A 166 -3.74 -2.75 -2.87
CA THR A 166 -4.01 -1.83 -3.97
C THR A 166 -2.70 -1.35 -4.60
N ASP A 167 -1.68 -1.05 -3.79
CA ASP A 167 -0.35 -0.67 -4.30
C ASP A 167 0.34 -1.81 -5.06
N LEU A 168 0.20 -3.06 -4.57
CA LEU A 168 0.65 -4.24 -5.33
C LEU A 168 -0.11 -4.36 -6.66
N GLY A 169 -1.43 -4.14 -6.65
CA GLY A 169 -2.25 -4.09 -7.86
C GLY A 169 -1.77 -3.01 -8.83
N ASN A 170 -1.47 -1.80 -8.35
CA ASN A 170 -0.93 -0.70 -9.15
C ASN A 170 0.42 -1.08 -9.78
N THR A 171 1.22 -1.83 -9.05
CA THR A 171 2.50 -2.34 -9.54
C THR A 171 2.31 -3.29 -10.74
N HIS A 172 1.36 -4.21 -10.63
CA HIS A 172 1.00 -5.10 -11.74
C HIS A 172 0.38 -4.35 -12.91
N PHE A 173 -0.47 -3.35 -12.64
CA PHE A 173 -1.06 -2.50 -13.68
C PHE A 173 0.02 -1.78 -14.50
N ASN A 174 1.00 -1.15 -13.85
CA ASN A 174 2.08 -0.44 -14.53
C ASN A 174 3.02 -1.37 -15.32
N ARG A 175 3.01 -2.66 -15.03
CA ARG A 175 3.69 -3.70 -15.82
C ARG A 175 2.86 -4.24 -16.97
N GLY A 176 1.63 -3.75 -17.14
CA GLY A 176 0.67 -4.23 -18.15
C GLY A 176 -0.03 -5.55 -17.77
N ASP A 177 0.17 -6.06 -16.56
CA ASP A 177 -0.46 -7.29 -16.08
C ASP A 177 -1.81 -6.97 -15.41
N PHE A 178 -2.77 -6.59 -16.24
CA PHE A 178 -4.08 -6.12 -15.79
C PHE A 178 -4.87 -7.21 -15.06
N ASP A 179 -4.67 -8.48 -15.38
CA ASP A 179 -5.37 -9.58 -14.72
C ASP A 179 -4.90 -9.74 -13.27
N ARG A 180 -3.59 -9.67 -13.02
CA ARG A 180 -3.06 -9.67 -11.65
C ARG A 180 -3.44 -8.41 -10.89
N ALA A 181 -3.39 -7.26 -11.54
CA ALA A 181 -3.85 -6.01 -10.93
C ALA A 181 -5.29 -6.13 -10.42
N MET A 182 -6.20 -6.57 -11.28
CA MET A 182 -7.61 -6.80 -10.95
C MET A 182 -7.79 -7.79 -9.80
N ALA A 183 -6.97 -8.85 -9.76
CA ALA A 183 -7.02 -9.84 -8.69
C ALA A 183 -6.64 -9.21 -7.33
N GLU A 184 -5.59 -8.39 -7.28
CA GLU A 184 -5.16 -7.73 -6.04
C GLU A 184 -6.19 -6.67 -5.58
N TYR A 185 -6.77 -5.89 -6.49
CA TYR A 185 -7.83 -4.93 -6.14
C TYR A 185 -9.07 -5.65 -5.58
N ARG A 186 -9.48 -6.78 -6.14
CA ARG A 186 -10.59 -7.57 -5.60
C ARG A 186 -10.27 -8.17 -4.22
N LYS A 187 -9.02 -8.59 -3.97
CA LYS A 187 -8.57 -9.01 -2.64
C LYS A 187 -8.58 -7.84 -1.64
N SER A 188 -8.24 -6.63 -2.07
CA SER A 188 -8.38 -5.42 -1.26
C SER A 188 -9.84 -5.20 -0.87
N LEU A 189 -10.77 -5.27 -1.83
CA LEU A 189 -12.21 -5.12 -1.59
C LEU A 189 -12.81 -6.26 -0.75
N ALA A 190 -12.19 -7.42 -0.72
CA ALA A 190 -12.60 -8.50 0.19
C ALA A 190 -12.25 -8.19 1.66
N VAL A 191 -11.28 -7.31 1.92
CA VAL A 191 -10.93 -6.80 3.25
C VAL A 191 -11.78 -5.58 3.60
N ASP A 192 -11.90 -4.64 2.67
CA ASP A 192 -12.69 -3.41 2.79
C ASP A 192 -13.49 -3.18 1.49
N SER A 193 -14.79 -3.52 1.52
CA SER A 193 -15.68 -3.41 0.36
C SER A 193 -15.90 -1.97 -0.11
N ASP A 194 -15.65 -0.99 0.75
CA ASP A 194 -15.82 0.43 0.47
C ASP A 194 -14.50 1.15 0.16
N HIS A 195 -13.41 0.41 -0.05
CA HIS A 195 -12.10 0.95 -0.38
C HIS A 195 -12.12 1.66 -1.74
N VAL A 196 -12.24 2.98 -1.71
CA VAL A 196 -12.44 3.85 -2.89
C VAL A 196 -11.34 3.68 -3.93
N ASN A 197 -10.06 3.61 -3.48
CA ASN A 197 -8.93 3.48 -4.39
C ASN A 197 -8.96 2.16 -5.18
N SER A 198 -9.40 1.06 -4.55
CA SER A 198 -9.56 -0.22 -5.26
C SER A 198 -10.65 -0.15 -6.33
N TRP A 199 -11.79 0.46 -6.04
CA TRP A 199 -12.84 0.65 -7.06
C TRP A 199 -12.39 1.53 -8.20
N ARG A 200 -11.68 2.63 -7.90
CA ARG A 200 -11.08 3.53 -8.92
C ARG A 200 -10.12 2.76 -9.83
N ASN A 201 -9.24 1.98 -9.26
CA ASN A 201 -8.23 1.24 -10.00
C ASN A 201 -8.83 0.07 -10.79
N ILE A 202 -9.92 -0.54 -10.30
CA ILE A 202 -10.71 -1.52 -11.08
C ILE A 202 -11.33 -0.85 -12.31
N ALA A 203 -11.94 0.34 -12.15
CA ALA A 203 -12.50 1.07 -13.29
C ALA A 203 -11.41 1.37 -14.33
N ALA A 204 -10.25 1.85 -13.88
CA ALA A 204 -9.10 2.11 -14.74
C ALA A 204 -8.62 0.86 -15.48
N ALA A 205 -8.41 -0.24 -14.77
CA ALA A 205 -7.93 -1.49 -15.37
C ALA A 205 -8.96 -2.12 -16.33
N ALA A 206 -10.24 -2.02 -16.01
CA ALA A 206 -11.33 -2.51 -16.87
C ALA A 206 -11.40 -1.72 -18.18
N LEU A 207 -11.24 -0.40 -18.13
CA LEU A 207 -11.16 0.44 -19.32
C LEU A 207 -9.96 0.07 -20.21
N GLN A 208 -8.80 -0.18 -19.63
CA GLN A 208 -7.61 -0.61 -20.37
C GLN A 208 -7.81 -1.98 -21.06
N LYS A 209 -8.57 -2.86 -20.43
CA LYS A 209 -8.90 -4.18 -20.96
C LYS A 209 -10.05 -4.16 -21.99
N GLY A 210 -10.78 -3.07 -22.10
CA GLY A 210 -12.02 -3.03 -22.88
C GLY A 210 -13.19 -3.76 -22.20
N ASP A 211 -13.11 -4.02 -20.90
CA ASP A 211 -14.17 -4.69 -20.12
C ASP A 211 -15.19 -3.65 -19.63
N ARG A 212 -16.12 -3.29 -20.55
CA ARG A 212 -17.19 -2.33 -20.30
C ARG A 212 -17.99 -2.67 -19.02
N LYS A 213 -18.38 -3.94 -18.88
CA LYS A 213 -19.24 -4.37 -17.78
C LYS A 213 -18.58 -4.13 -16.42
N THR A 214 -17.32 -4.56 -16.27
CA THR A 214 -16.56 -4.35 -15.03
C THR A 214 -16.31 -2.86 -14.78
N ALA A 215 -16.07 -2.05 -15.83
CA ALA A 215 -15.91 -0.60 -15.69
C ALA A 215 -17.19 0.06 -15.18
N GLU A 216 -18.36 -0.28 -15.72
CA GLU A 216 -19.68 0.22 -15.29
C GLU A 216 -19.97 -0.15 -13.83
N GLU A 217 -19.73 -1.39 -13.43
CA GLU A 217 -19.88 -1.87 -12.04
C GLU A 217 -18.98 -1.07 -11.08
N ALA A 218 -17.73 -0.87 -11.41
CA ALA A 218 -16.78 -0.12 -10.57
C ALA A 218 -17.18 1.36 -10.45
N VAL A 219 -17.60 1.99 -11.56
CA VAL A 219 -18.05 3.39 -11.56
C VAL A 219 -19.35 3.57 -10.79
N ALA A 220 -20.25 2.58 -10.80
CA ALA A 220 -21.45 2.61 -9.96
C ALA A 220 -21.10 2.63 -8.47
N GLN A 221 -20.11 1.82 -8.03
CA GLN A 221 -19.63 1.83 -6.66
C GLN A 221 -18.93 3.15 -6.30
N LEU A 222 -18.08 3.68 -7.19
CA LEU A 222 -17.47 5.00 -6.99
C LEU A 222 -18.52 6.10 -6.84
N SER A 223 -19.58 6.07 -7.66
CA SER A 223 -20.68 7.04 -7.57
C SER A 223 -21.41 6.96 -6.23
N ARG A 224 -21.53 5.77 -5.66
CA ARG A 224 -22.12 5.56 -4.33
C ARG A 224 -21.20 6.09 -3.22
N LEU A 225 -19.90 5.81 -3.31
CA LEU A 225 -18.92 6.13 -2.28
C LEU A 225 -18.45 7.58 -2.32
N SER A 226 -18.37 8.15 -3.52
CA SER A 226 -17.86 9.51 -3.77
C SER A 226 -18.70 10.22 -4.85
N PRO A 227 -19.98 10.57 -4.54
CA PRO A 227 -20.94 11.03 -5.53
C PRO A 227 -20.57 12.37 -6.20
N GLN A 228 -19.71 13.16 -5.58
CA GLN A 228 -19.24 14.45 -6.10
C GLN A 228 -17.84 14.38 -6.72
N SER A 229 -17.27 13.20 -6.89
CA SER A 229 -15.95 13.06 -7.50
C SER A 229 -16.02 13.36 -9.00
N PRO A 230 -15.24 14.32 -9.53
CA PRO A 230 -15.19 14.62 -10.96
C PRO A 230 -14.70 13.44 -11.80
N GLU A 231 -13.93 12.53 -11.21
CA GLU A 231 -13.42 11.33 -11.86
C GLU A 231 -14.54 10.37 -12.29
N VAL A 232 -15.64 10.32 -11.55
CA VAL A 232 -16.79 9.47 -11.88
C VAL A 232 -17.36 9.85 -13.23
N GLU A 233 -17.47 11.15 -13.52
CA GLU A 233 -17.98 11.63 -14.80
C GLU A 233 -16.97 11.36 -15.93
N ALA A 234 -15.69 11.55 -15.68
CA ALA A 234 -14.65 11.21 -16.65
C ALA A 234 -14.67 9.72 -17.03
N TYR A 235 -14.82 8.84 -16.07
CA TYR A 235 -14.97 7.40 -16.34
C TYR A 235 -16.23 7.08 -17.14
N ARG A 236 -17.38 7.69 -16.82
CA ARG A 236 -18.63 7.51 -17.59
C ARG A 236 -18.47 7.90 -19.04
N GLN A 237 -17.82 9.04 -19.31
CA GLN A 237 -17.57 9.50 -20.68
C GLN A 237 -16.67 8.52 -21.45
N ARG A 238 -15.62 7.99 -20.80
CA ARG A 238 -14.75 6.97 -21.42
C ARG A 238 -15.49 5.66 -21.69
N ILE A 239 -16.34 5.21 -20.78
CA ILE A 239 -17.17 4.03 -20.98
C ILE A 239 -18.14 4.22 -22.15
N ALA A 240 -18.74 5.41 -22.30
CA ALA A 240 -19.63 5.72 -23.42
C ALA A 240 -18.93 5.66 -24.78
N GLN A 241 -17.62 5.92 -24.83
CA GLN A 241 -16.80 5.86 -26.04
C GLN A 241 -16.27 4.44 -26.35
N MET A 242 -16.45 3.48 -25.45
CA MET A 242 -16.01 2.10 -25.71
C MET A 242 -16.87 1.46 -26.80
N PRO A 243 -16.28 0.63 -27.67
CA PRO A 243 -16.98 -0.08 -28.73
C PRO A 243 -18.04 -1.05 -28.20
#